data_45dc5ceebb7d65939c5bf863f7fd0697
#
_entry.id   45dc5ceebb7d65939c5bf863f7fd0697
#
_cell.length_a   1.000
_cell.length_b   1.000
_cell.length_c   1.000
_cell.angle_alpha   90.00
_cell.angle_beta   90.00
_cell.angle_gamma   90.00
#
_symmetry.space_group_name_H-M   'P 1'
#
loop_
_entity.id
_entity.type
_entity.pdbx_description
1 polymer ?
#
loop_
_entity_poly.entity_id
_entity_poly.type
_entity_poly.pdbx_seq_one_letter_code
_entity_poly.pdbx_strand_id
1 'polypeptide(L)'
;MAATILTAGCGKPSTPSGGAVAPPADNTAMAATPISQPALTAWRQGDKAGAVAGFLAADWSAHPLFAADSALSLSESQFKALSDADRQAKSTELTTQLGVFKQLAAAVTQAGQEAAAKGDPAQARKCFTALKQCGAALAGPDSSSLVQLVGQALSKRADTELGKLPQ
;
A
#
# COMPACT_ATOMS: atom_id res chain seq x y z
N MET A 1 62.62 37.03 -31.17
CA MET A 1 63.82 36.60 -30.46
C MET A 1 63.34 35.45 -29.54
N ALA A 2 63.71 34.25 -29.91
CA ALA A 2 64.64 33.32 -29.28
C ALA A 2 64.16 32.99 -27.81
N ALA A 3 64.07 31.80 -27.34
CA ALA A 3 64.73 30.51 -27.66
C ALA A 3 63.97 29.31 -27.05
N THR A 4 64.08 28.22 -27.74
CA THR A 4 63.85 26.81 -27.44
C THR A 4 64.61 26.35 -26.19
N ILE A 5 64.04 25.41 -25.39
CA ILE A 5 64.78 24.29 -24.80
C ILE A 5 63.83 23.06 -24.66
N LEU A 6 64.20 21.99 -25.37
CA LEU A 6 63.72 20.60 -25.14
C LEU A 6 64.39 20.02 -23.90
N THR A 7 63.63 19.23 -23.13
CA THR A 7 64.20 18.12 -22.36
C THR A 7 63.28 16.93 -22.41
N ALA A 8 63.81 15.88 -23.01
CA ALA A 8 63.21 14.54 -23.04
C ALA A 8 63.40 13.85 -21.69
N GLY A 9 62.37 13.27 -21.16
CA GLY A 9 62.38 12.40 -19.99
C GLY A 9 61.62 11.11 -20.31
N CYS A 10 62.35 10.03 -20.63
CA CYS A 10 61.85 8.66 -20.73
C CYS A 10 61.39 8.17 -19.35
N GLY A 11 60.12 8.02 -19.13
CA GLY A 11 59.54 7.35 -17.99
C GLY A 11 58.76 6.10 -18.46
N LYS A 12 59.18 4.91 -17.99
CA LYS A 12 58.58 3.61 -18.27
C LYS A 12 57.08 3.61 -18.00
N PRO A 13 56.23 2.96 -18.83
CA PRO A 13 54.84 2.71 -18.49
C PRO A 13 54.76 1.57 -17.49
N SER A 14 54.38 1.87 -16.27
CA SER A 14 53.90 0.89 -15.29
C SER A 14 52.43 0.65 -15.61
N THR A 15 52.10 -0.57 -16.02
CA THR A 15 50.76 -1.10 -16.16
C THR A 15 50.08 -1.18 -14.80
N PRO A 16 48.99 -0.47 -14.52
CA PRO A 16 48.14 -0.80 -13.41
C PRO A 16 47.24 -1.96 -13.82
N SER A 17 47.41 -3.09 -13.14
CA SER A 17 46.54 -4.22 -13.15
C SER A 17 45.11 -3.75 -12.90
N GLY A 18 44.28 -3.77 -13.93
CA GLY A 18 42.86 -3.43 -13.86
C GLY A 18 42.13 -4.49 -13.06
N GLY A 19 41.94 -4.28 -11.80
CA GLY A 19 40.86 -4.92 -11.06
C GLY A 19 39.55 -4.40 -11.61
N ALA A 20 38.86 -5.23 -12.41
CA ALA A 20 37.47 -4.96 -12.81
C ALA A 20 36.63 -4.93 -11.53
N VAL A 21 36.37 -3.74 -11.02
CA VAL A 21 35.31 -3.51 -10.04
C VAL A 21 34.02 -3.76 -10.82
N ALA A 22 33.39 -4.91 -10.54
CA ALA A 22 32.04 -5.20 -10.99
C ALA A 22 31.14 -4.02 -10.52
N PRO A 23 30.29 -3.46 -11.41
CA PRO A 23 29.34 -2.46 -10.97
C PRO A 23 28.50 -3.06 -9.83
N PRO A 24 28.16 -2.26 -8.78
CA PRO A 24 27.24 -2.72 -7.76
C PRO A 24 25.99 -3.17 -8.46
N ALA A 25 25.59 -4.43 -8.22
CA ALA A 25 24.30 -4.93 -8.67
C ALA A 25 23.26 -3.97 -8.09
N ASP A 26 22.60 -3.22 -8.96
CA ASP A 26 21.40 -2.45 -8.62
C ASP A 26 20.34 -3.43 -8.13
N ASN A 27 20.42 -3.77 -6.85
CA ASN A 27 19.34 -4.38 -6.10
C ASN A 27 18.27 -3.32 -5.86
N THR A 28 17.73 -2.77 -6.95
CA THR A 28 16.42 -2.14 -6.92
C THR A 28 15.43 -3.29 -6.81
N ALA A 29 15.32 -3.85 -5.60
CA ALA A 29 14.20 -4.71 -5.27
C ALA A 29 12.96 -3.92 -5.65
N MET A 30 12.27 -4.31 -6.73
CA MET A 30 11.01 -3.73 -7.14
C MET A 30 10.10 -3.84 -5.92
N ALA A 31 9.89 -2.70 -5.25
CA ALA A 31 9.00 -2.64 -4.10
C ALA A 31 7.65 -3.19 -4.57
N ALA A 32 7.19 -4.26 -3.92
CA ALA A 32 5.93 -4.90 -4.29
C ALA A 32 4.82 -3.85 -4.24
N THR A 33 4.03 -3.77 -5.32
CA THR A 33 2.92 -2.82 -5.38
C THR A 33 1.92 -3.14 -4.26
N PRO A 34 1.57 -2.17 -3.40
CA PRO A 34 0.62 -2.40 -2.32
C PRO A 34 -0.74 -2.86 -2.86
N ILE A 35 -1.35 -3.83 -2.20
CA ILE A 35 -2.59 -4.49 -2.63
C ILE A 35 -3.75 -3.51 -2.75
N SER A 36 -3.85 -2.57 -1.80
CA SER A 36 -4.88 -1.53 -1.82
C SER A 36 -4.67 -0.45 -2.88
N GLN A 37 -3.48 -0.37 -3.48
CA GLN A 37 -3.09 0.75 -4.36
C GLN A 37 -3.98 0.92 -5.59
N PRO A 38 -4.35 -0.13 -6.35
CA PRO A 38 -5.22 0.04 -7.52
C PRO A 38 -6.57 0.64 -7.15
N ALA A 39 -7.22 0.12 -6.10
CA ALA A 39 -8.52 0.61 -5.64
C ALA A 39 -8.46 2.05 -5.11
N LEU A 40 -7.43 2.38 -4.31
CA LEU A 40 -7.25 3.72 -3.77
C LEU A 40 -6.89 4.74 -4.86
N THR A 41 -6.14 4.35 -5.88
CA THR A 41 -5.80 5.22 -7.01
C THR A 41 -7.04 5.55 -7.82
N ALA A 42 -7.83 4.54 -8.22
CA ALA A 42 -9.09 4.74 -8.93
C ALA A 42 -10.06 5.63 -8.12
N TRP A 43 -10.14 5.42 -6.79
CA TRP A 43 -10.97 6.24 -5.91
C TRP A 43 -10.56 7.72 -5.93
N ARG A 44 -9.27 8.01 -5.82
CA ARG A 44 -8.73 9.39 -5.85
C ARG A 44 -8.94 10.08 -7.19
N GLN A 45 -8.99 9.31 -8.27
CA GLN A 45 -9.31 9.80 -9.63
C GLN A 45 -10.80 9.99 -9.86
N GLY A 46 -11.67 9.65 -8.90
CA GLY A 46 -13.11 9.74 -9.01
C GLY A 46 -13.77 8.56 -9.74
N ASP A 47 -12.98 7.58 -10.18
CA ASP A 47 -13.50 6.34 -10.77
C ASP A 47 -13.99 5.37 -9.67
N LYS A 48 -15.22 5.59 -9.23
CA LYS A 48 -15.85 4.77 -8.18
C LYS A 48 -16.05 3.32 -8.61
N ALA A 49 -16.38 3.09 -9.88
CA ALA A 49 -16.61 1.74 -10.39
C ALA A 49 -15.29 0.96 -10.46
N GLY A 50 -14.23 1.57 -11.01
CA GLY A 50 -12.89 1.00 -11.01
C GLY A 50 -12.33 0.77 -9.62
N ALA A 51 -12.62 1.66 -8.67
CA ALA A 51 -12.20 1.51 -7.28
C ALA A 51 -12.87 0.30 -6.60
N VAL A 52 -14.18 0.11 -6.79
CA VAL A 52 -14.90 -1.08 -6.29
C VAL A 52 -14.37 -2.34 -6.96
N ALA A 53 -14.18 -2.33 -8.29
CA ALA A 53 -13.64 -3.48 -9.01
C ALA A 53 -12.22 -3.84 -8.53
N GLY A 54 -11.35 -2.84 -8.34
CA GLY A 54 -10.00 -3.02 -7.79
C GLY A 54 -10.01 -3.57 -6.36
N PHE A 55 -10.97 -3.13 -5.53
CA PHE A 55 -11.15 -3.65 -4.18
C PHE A 55 -11.55 -5.13 -4.18
N LEU A 56 -12.45 -5.52 -5.09
CA LEU A 56 -12.93 -6.90 -5.23
C LEU A 56 -11.90 -7.85 -5.85
N ALA A 57 -10.97 -7.32 -6.64
CA ALA A 57 -9.89 -8.08 -7.27
C ALA A 57 -8.67 -8.24 -6.36
N ALA A 58 -8.59 -7.47 -5.27
CA ALA A 58 -7.45 -7.47 -4.36
C ALA A 58 -7.38 -8.78 -3.55
N ASP A 59 -6.17 -9.34 -3.47
CA ASP A 59 -5.88 -10.45 -2.56
C ASP A 59 -5.53 -9.90 -1.16
N TRP A 60 -6.54 -9.69 -0.34
CA TRP A 60 -6.38 -9.14 1.01
C TRP A 60 -5.60 -10.04 1.98
N SER A 61 -5.22 -11.26 1.59
CA SER A 61 -4.34 -12.13 2.37
C SER A 61 -2.85 -11.88 2.10
N ALA A 62 -2.53 -11.22 1.00
CA ALA A 62 -1.15 -10.91 0.63
C ALA A 62 -0.64 -9.59 1.26
N HIS A 63 0.66 -9.37 1.21
CA HIS A 63 1.33 -8.18 1.75
C HIS A 63 2.28 -7.56 0.71
N PRO A 64 2.55 -6.26 0.78
CA PRO A 64 2.05 -5.27 1.74
C PRO A 64 0.64 -4.77 1.40
N LEU A 65 -0.18 -4.50 2.42
CA LEU A 65 -1.53 -3.95 2.24
C LEU A 65 -1.48 -2.49 1.75
N PHE A 66 -0.59 -1.70 2.34
CA PHE A 66 -0.38 -0.28 2.04
C PHE A 66 1.07 0.00 1.69
N ALA A 67 1.35 1.15 1.08
CA ALA A 67 2.70 1.61 0.83
C ALA A 67 3.48 1.75 2.14
N ALA A 68 4.78 1.42 2.12
CA ALA A 68 5.61 1.40 3.32
C ALA A 68 5.74 2.78 4.02
N ASP A 69 5.63 3.87 3.24
CA ASP A 69 5.63 5.26 3.72
C ASP A 69 4.26 5.75 4.21
N SER A 70 3.20 4.97 3.99
CA SER A 70 1.84 5.28 4.42
C SER A 70 1.70 5.21 5.94
N ALA A 71 0.98 6.17 6.54
CA ALA A 71 0.64 6.12 7.95
C ALA A 71 -0.22 4.88 8.32
N LEU A 72 -0.93 4.29 7.35
CA LEU A 72 -1.70 3.05 7.53
C LEU A 72 -0.83 1.80 7.71
N SER A 73 0.44 1.84 7.28
CA SER A 73 1.38 0.72 7.40
C SER A 73 2.14 0.72 8.73
N LEU A 74 2.06 1.81 9.52
CA LEU A 74 2.77 1.92 10.79
C LEU A 74 2.17 1.00 11.85
N SER A 75 3.02 0.20 12.48
CA SER A 75 2.65 -0.52 13.70
C SER A 75 2.52 0.42 14.89
N GLU A 76 1.87 -0.05 15.95
CA GLU A 76 1.74 0.71 17.21
C GLU A 76 3.11 1.08 17.81
N SER A 77 4.09 0.18 17.73
CA SER A 77 5.45 0.43 18.23
C SER A 77 6.19 1.47 17.40
N GLN A 78 6.07 1.40 16.07
CA GLN A 78 6.66 2.40 15.18
C GLN A 78 6.04 3.79 15.41
N PHE A 79 4.73 3.84 15.58
CA PHE A 79 4.02 5.10 15.86
C PHE A 79 4.47 5.73 17.19
N LYS A 80 4.65 4.91 18.24
CA LYS A 80 5.15 5.36 19.55
C LYS A 80 6.61 5.83 19.53
N ALA A 81 7.43 5.27 18.63
CA ALA A 81 8.84 5.63 18.49
C ALA A 81 9.06 6.96 17.75
N LEU A 82 8.04 7.54 17.11
CA LEU A 82 8.15 8.83 16.43
C LEU A 82 8.38 9.97 17.41
N SER A 83 9.05 11.04 16.95
CA SER A 83 9.07 12.32 17.65
C SER A 83 7.66 12.88 17.81
N ASP A 84 7.43 13.80 18.75
CA ASP A 84 6.10 14.41 18.94
C ASP A 84 5.61 15.12 17.68
N ALA A 85 6.49 15.82 16.97
CA ALA A 85 6.17 16.52 15.73
C ALA A 85 5.78 15.52 14.61
N ASP A 86 6.58 14.46 14.42
CA ASP A 86 6.31 13.42 13.42
C ASP A 86 5.05 12.64 13.77
N ARG A 87 4.82 12.36 15.05
CA ARG A 87 3.61 11.69 15.52
C ARG A 87 2.36 12.51 15.21
N GLN A 88 2.40 13.82 15.43
CA GLN A 88 1.29 14.71 15.08
C GLN A 88 1.04 14.71 13.56
N ALA A 89 2.09 14.82 12.76
CA ALA A 89 1.99 14.77 11.28
C ALA A 89 1.41 13.44 10.80
N LYS A 90 1.94 12.31 11.30
CA LYS A 90 1.48 10.97 10.95
C LYS A 90 0.06 10.68 11.46
N SER A 91 -0.36 11.23 12.59
CA SER A 91 -1.74 11.13 13.09
C SER A 91 -2.74 11.83 12.15
N THR A 92 -2.38 13.00 11.65
CA THR A 92 -3.20 13.74 10.67
C THR A 92 -3.29 12.98 9.35
N GLU A 93 -2.16 12.47 8.86
CA GLU A 93 -2.09 11.64 7.66
C GLU A 93 -2.95 10.38 7.81
N LEU A 94 -2.80 9.66 8.93
CA LEU A 94 -3.56 8.45 9.25
C LEU A 94 -5.07 8.71 9.22
N THR A 95 -5.51 9.80 9.86
CA THR A 95 -6.93 10.18 9.89
C THR A 95 -7.47 10.45 8.48
N THR A 96 -6.69 11.17 7.66
CA THR A 96 -7.06 11.49 6.28
C THR A 96 -7.14 10.20 5.43
N GLN A 97 -6.12 9.34 5.50
CA GLN A 97 -6.08 8.09 4.75
C GLN A 97 -7.19 7.12 5.17
N LEU A 98 -7.46 7.00 6.48
CA LEU A 98 -8.59 6.23 6.99
C LEU A 98 -9.93 6.77 6.51
N GLY A 99 -10.07 8.10 6.40
CA GLY A 99 -11.26 8.74 5.85
C GLY A 99 -11.54 8.27 4.42
N VAL A 100 -10.53 8.34 3.55
CA VAL A 100 -10.61 7.85 2.16
C VAL A 100 -10.93 6.36 2.12
N PHE A 101 -10.24 5.57 2.93
CA PHE A 101 -10.45 4.11 2.97
C PHE A 101 -11.86 3.74 3.44
N LYS A 102 -12.39 4.41 4.45
CA LYS A 102 -13.78 4.21 4.92
C LYS A 102 -14.81 4.54 3.85
N GLN A 103 -14.58 5.61 3.05
CA GLN A 103 -15.47 5.95 1.94
C GLN A 103 -15.47 4.88 0.85
N LEU A 104 -14.29 4.35 0.50
CA LEU A 104 -14.17 3.23 -0.44
C LEU A 104 -14.90 1.99 0.09
N ALA A 105 -14.68 1.61 1.35
CA ALA A 105 -15.36 0.48 1.97
C ALA A 105 -16.89 0.66 2.04
N ALA A 106 -17.36 1.89 2.25
CA ALA A 106 -18.78 2.22 2.19
C ALA A 106 -19.34 2.04 0.77
N ALA A 107 -18.61 2.44 -0.27
CA ALA A 107 -19.01 2.23 -1.67
C ALA A 107 -19.08 0.74 -2.02
N VAL A 108 -18.13 -0.08 -1.56
CA VAL A 108 -18.18 -1.55 -1.74
C VAL A 108 -19.38 -2.15 -1.02
N THR A 109 -19.68 -1.67 0.19
CA THR A 109 -20.88 -2.10 0.94
C THR A 109 -22.16 -1.76 0.16
N GLN A 110 -22.25 -0.53 -0.34
CA GLN A 110 -23.39 -0.09 -1.14
C GLN A 110 -23.55 -0.93 -2.40
N ALA A 111 -22.47 -1.21 -3.12
CA ALA A 111 -22.50 -2.06 -4.32
C ALA A 111 -23.02 -3.46 -3.99
N GLY A 112 -22.63 -4.03 -2.85
CA GLY A 112 -23.16 -5.31 -2.37
C GLY A 112 -24.66 -5.26 -2.05
N GLN A 113 -25.12 -4.20 -1.39
CA GLN A 113 -26.54 -3.99 -1.08
C GLN A 113 -27.40 -3.79 -2.33
N GLU A 114 -26.88 -3.03 -3.30
CA GLU A 114 -27.54 -2.83 -4.59
C GLU A 114 -27.65 -4.14 -5.39
N ALA A 115 -26.59 -4.97 -5.38
CA ALA A 115 -26.61 -6.28 -6.01
C ALA A 115 -27.67 -7.20 -5.35
N ALA A 116 -27.72 -7.23 -4.03
CA ALA A 116 -28.75 -7.98 -3.30
C ALA A 116 -30.17 -7.51 -3.63
N ALA A 117 -30.40 -6.20 -3.69
CA ALA A 117 -31.69 -5.61 -4.04
C ALA A 117 -32.13 -5.92 -5.50
N LYS A 118 -31.16 -6.09 -6.39
CA LYS A 118 -31.39 -6.50 -7.81
C LYS A 118 -31.56 -8.00 -7.99
N GLY A 119 -31.52 -8.79 -6.91
CA GLY A 119 -31.64 -10.25 -6.97
C GLY A 119 -30.35 -10.95 -7.43
N ASP A 120 -29.18 -10.32 -7.25
CA ASP A 120 -27.87 -10.91 -7.49
C ASP A 120 -27.14 -11.17 -6.18
N PRO A 121 -27.52 -12.26 -5.44
CA PRO A 121 -26.87 -12.60 -4.17
C PRO A 121 -25.41 -13.05 -4.36
N ALA A 122 -25.03 -13.52 -5.55
CA ALA A 122 -23.66 -13.94 -5.82
C ALA A 122 -22.71 -12.73 -5.84
N GLN A 123 -23.07 -11.66 -6.53
CA GLN A 123 -22.31 -10.43 -6.55
C GLN A 123 -22.31 -9.74 -5.17
N ALA A 124 -23.45 -9.74 -4.46
CA ALA A 124 -23.55 -9.22 -3.10
C ALA A 124 -22.58 -9.96 -2.16
N ARG A 125 -22.58 -11.29 -2.21
CA ARG A 125 -21.68 -12.15 -1.43
C ARG A 125 -20.21 -11.85 -1.73
N LYS A 126 -19.87 -11.61 -2.99
CA LYS A 126 -18.52 -11.23 -3.41
C LYS A 126 -18.04 -9.92 -2.75
N CYS A 127 -18.91 -8.89 -2.75
CA CYS A 127 -18.62 -7.61 -2.10
C CYS A 127 -18.39 -7.76 -0.60
N PHE A 128 -19.27 -8.46 0.09
CA PHE A 128 -19.18 -8.59 1.55
C PHE A 128 -18.05 -9.53 1.98
N THR A 129 -17.73 -10.57 1.19
CA THR A 129 -16.57 -11.43 1.44
C THR A 129 -15.26 -10.65 1.30
N ALA A 130 -15.12 -9.82 0.26
CA ALA A 130 -13.94 -8.96 0.10
C ALA A 130 -13.79 -7.96 1.25
N LEU A 131 -14.90 -7.36 1.73
CA LEU A 131 -14.90 -6.49 2.91
C LEU A 131 -14.47 -7.24 4.18
N LYS A 132 -14.95 -8.48 4.39
CA LYS A 132 -14.56 -9.31 5.52
C LYS A 132 -13.07 -9.64 5.49
N GLN A 133 -12.55 -10.07 4.35
CA GLN A 133 -11.12 -10.38 4.15
C GLN A 133 -10.25 -9.15 4.40
N CYS A 134 -10.62 -8.00 3.82
CA CYS A 134 -9.95 -6.74 4.06
C CYS A 134 -9.97 -6.36 5.55
N GLY A 135 -11.12 -6.48 6.21
CA GLY A 135 -11.26 -6.22 7.63
C GLY A 135 -10.36 -7.11 8.49
N ALA A 136 -10.29 -8.40 8.17
CA ALA A 136 -9.40 -9.35 8.85
C ALA A 136 -7.92 -8.98 8.66
N ALA A 137 -7.52 -8.60 7.45
CA ALA A 137 -6.16 -8.16 7.14
C ALA A 137 -5.76 -6.91 7.93
N LEU A 138 -6.66 -5.90 8.03
CA LEU A 138 -6.43 -4.68 8.82
C LEU A 138 -6.38 -4.94 10.33
N ALA A 139 -7.11 -5.93 10.82
CA ALA A 139 -7.13 -6.29 12.24
C ALA A 139 -5.89 -7.08 12.69
N GLY A 140 -4.93 -7.31 11.80
CA GLY A 140 -3.69 -8.02 12.09
C GLY A 140 -2.83 -7.33 13.17
N PRO A 141 -1.95 -8.10 13.85
CA PRO A 141 -1.17 -7.62 15.00
C PRO A 141 -0.16 -6.52 14.64
N ASP A 142 0.24 -6.46 13.37
CA ASP A 142 1.23 -5.49 12.87
C ASP A 142 0.63 -4.11 12.56
N SER A 143 -0.69 -3.98 12.64
CA SER A 143 -1.39 -2.72 12.42
C SER A 143 -1.46 -1.88 13.71
N SER A 144 -1.55 -0.55 13.57
CA SER A 144 -1.84 0.31 14.72
C SER A 144 -3.24 0.03 15.29
N SER A 145 -3.43 0.32 16.58
CA SER A 145 -4.71 0.07 17.28
C SER A 145 -5.93 0.66 16.56
N LEU A 146 -5.77 1.86 15.97
CA LEU A 146 -6.85 2.51 15.23
C LEU A 146 -7.19 1.76 13.94
N VAL A 147 -6.19 1.29 13.21
CA VAL A 147 -6.38 0.49 11.98
C VAL A 147 -7.05 -0.84 12.33
N GLN A 148 -6.63 -1.49 13.42
CA GLN A 148 -7.25 -2.73 13.91
C GLN A 148 -8.74 -2.54 14.24
N LEU A 149 -9.10 -1.45 14.92
CA LEU A 149 -10.50 -1.14 15.24
C LEU A 149 -11.34 -0.96 13.96
N VAL A 150 -10.80 -0.29 12.95
CA VAL A 150 -11.46 -0.15 11.65
C VAL A 150 -11.62 -1.51 10.98
N GLY A 151 -10.60 -2.37 11.01
CA GLY A 151 -10.65 -3.72 10.47
C GLY A 151 -11.74 -4.58 11.14
N GLN A 152 -11.80 -4.56 12.46
CA GLN A 152 -12.84 -5.27 13.22
C GLN A 152 -14.25 -4.78 12.88
N ALA A 153 -14.43 -3.45 12.76
CA ALA A 153 -15.71 -2.86 12.39
C ALA A 153 -16.16 -3.27 10.98
N LEU A 154 -15.23 -3.32 10.02
CA LEU A 154 -15.50 -3.78 8.66
C LEU A 154 -15.89 -5.26 8.62
N SER A 155 -15.13 -6.12 9.29
CA SER A 155 -15.43 -7.55 9.38
C SER A 155 -16.83 -7.80 9.98
N LYS A 156 -17.14 -7.14 11.10
CA LYS A 156 -18.46 -7.25 11.75
C LYS A 156 -19.60 -6.79 10.83
N ARG A 157 -19.39 -5.67 10.11
CA ARG A 157 -20.38 -5.18 9.15
C ARG A 157 -20.58 -6.16 8.01
N ALA A 158 -19.49 -6.69 7.44
CA ALA A 158 -19.55 -7.68 6.37
C ALA A 158 -20.30 -8.96 6.81
N ASP A 159 -20.02 -9.48 8.01
CA ASP A 159 -20.72 -10.63 8.57
C ASP A 159 -22.22 -10.37 8.72
N THR A 160 -22.60 -9.18 9.18
CA THR A 160 -24.01 -8.78 9.30
C THR A 160 -24.71 -8.78 7.93
N GLU A 161 -24.06 -8.25 6.89
CA GLU A 161 -24.65 -8.21 5.54
C GLU A 161 -24.67 -9.61 4.88
N LEU A 162 -23.64 -10.43 5.09
CA LEU A 162 -23.61 -11.82 4.63
C LEU A 162 -24.73 -12.65 5.24
N GLY A 163 -25.05 -12.43 6.53
CA GLY A 163 -26.13 -13.13 7.22
C GLY A 163 -27.54 -12.79 6.72
N LYS A 164 -27.71 -11.69 5.98
CA LYS A 164 -28.99 -11.29 5.35
C LYS A 164 -29.21 -11.93 3.99
N LEU A 165 -28.16 -12.48 3.36
CA LEU A 165 -28.25 -13.07 2.03
C LEU A 165 -28.86 -14.48 2.11
N PRO A 166 -29.68 -14.88 1.12
CA PRO A 166 -30.19 -16.23 1.02
C PRO A 166 -29.03 -17.24 0.91
N GLN A 167 -29.20 -18.39 1.55
CA GLN A 167 -28.25 -19.51 1.50
C GLN A 167 -28.37 -20.29 0.19
#